data_1484eb6959deca4ae2fa424cbc48f353
#
_entry.id   1484eb6959deca4ae2fa424cbc48f353
#
_cell.length_a   1.000
_cell.length_b   1.000
_cell.length_c   1.000
_cell.angle_alpha   90.00
_cell.angle_beta   90.00
_cell.angle_gamma   90.00
#
_symmetry.space_group_name_H-M   'P 1'
#
loop_
_entity.id
_entity.type
_entity.pdbx_description
1 polymer ?
#
loop_
_entity_poly.entity_id
_entity_poly.type
_entity_poly.pdbx_seq_one_letter_code
_entity_poly.pdbx_strand_id
1 'polypeptide(L)'
;MKRKKLFARGLIIVTAVCMALASVACKKDVPHEEKPQNTVTKGSAWFTENGRSDYKIVVSSEARDEITFAKEELIYFVEQIADCKLETVSDRFAAYDEKSTYISLGRNELFEKTDIDLSAANVGNSGYVIQSVGNTVFITGDGAYDYGTIFGVYEFLKYTFGMEIYATDCITYNAEKNVKMPVFDVKERPDTDRFYFEGARTDYIGATRLGMINVTSFCASMAQGHSLTGILKMSSDYVGKDWLTAQDQLCFSASEMYPVFAKNLIRIIDENPDASRFFLGNSDAVTQCTCNRCIAMKEEYHTNSAGLMMIFFNHVLDTVCAYTDAHYPDRGIEFSTYAYEGVFEPPVKSDGNGGYIPDSEAVIPHKRLKIMFTPLLINNMYTLDEVPNKANFESLIGWASVASEIEMYGYNYYTRSTTVTSGTFNTFSDTIRRLKDAGCTYYYEEGPTRGENFVQLKLYVQSKLCKDTTLSYDETAYDFIEHYYGPAAGAMKKFYQLFKNYYASNRENMPGVCQTPISSIYSVKFLQENFLNTQISLLEEANCAIEDLKTEDRQAYETYLWRIREEEFPARVNRLQVYSSSMSATKIKEEVEKIRNWPNSLPNGSKYEAPGSQLGVVVKYDTYFTNLLK
;
A
#
# COMPACT_ATOMS: atom_id res chain seq x y z
N MET A 1 27.75 47.29 48.28
CA MET A 1 28.00 46.30 47.19
C MET A 1 27.94 44.91 47.75
N LYS A 2 26.78 44.25 47.73
CA LYS A 2 26.56 42.76 47.94
C LYS A 2 25.06 42.55 48.06
N ARG A 3 24.35 42.51 46.93
CA ARG A 3 23.00 41.95 46.76
C ARG A 3 22.61 41.98 45.29
N LYS A 4 23.20 41.12 44.50
CA LYS A 4 22.73 40.76 43.12
C LYS A 4 23.43 39.46 42.67
N LYS A 5 23.13 38.31 43.26
CA LYS A 5 23.53 36.99 42.76
C LYS A 5 22.70 35.87 43.44
N LEU A 6 21.37 36.02 43.50
CA LEU A 6 20.52 34.94 44.02
C LEU A 6 19.21 34.74 43.23
N PHE A 7 19.06 35.32 42.05
CA PHE A 7 17.82 35.17 41.23
C PHE A 7 18.01 34.40 39.91
N ALA A 8 19.20 33.88 39.64
CA ALA A 8 19.51 33.22 38.38
C ALA A 8 19.61 31.68 38.46
N ARG A 9 19.36 31.09 39.63
CA ARG A 9 19.40 29.60 39.79
C ARG A 9 18.05 28.94 40.06
N GLY A 10 16.98 29.74 40.20
CA GLY A 10 15.60 29.20 40.42
C GLY A 10 14.78 28.99 39.14
N LEU A 11 15.21 29.55 38.01
CA LEU A 11 14.41 29.53 36.78
C LEU A 11 14.82 28.41 35.76
N ILE A 12 15.94 27.73 36.03
CA ILE A 12 16.44 26.65 35.15
C ILE A 12 15.94 25.25 35.60
N ILE A 13 15.45 25.13 36.83
CA ILE A 13 14.98 23.83 37.34
C ILE A 13 13.48 23.61 37.07
N VAL A 14 12.68 24.65 36.84
CA VAL A 14 11.25 24.54 36.54
C VAL A 14 10.98 24.24 35.06
N THR A 15 11.86 24.66 34.14
CA THR A 15 11.75 24.34 32.70
C THR A 15 12.27 22.95 32.34
N ALA A 16 13.12 22.33 33.15
CA ALA A 16 13.59 20.95 32.92
C ALA A 16 12.63 19.88 33.44
N VAL A 17 11.71 20.21 34.34
CA VAL A 17 10.72 19.26 34.87
C VAL A 17 9.43 19.22 33.99
N CYS A 18 9.13 20.30 33.25
CA CYS A 18 7.99 20.31 32.32
C CYS A 18 8.28 19.68 30.97
N MET A 19 9.55 19.43 30.60
CA MET A 19 9.91 18.68 29.38
C MET A 19 10.12 17.18 29.63
N ALA A 20 10.12 16.74 30.89
CA ALA A 20 10.25 15.32 31.24
C ALA A 20 8.91 14.61 31.49
N LEU A 21 7.78 15.34 31.40
CA LEU A 21 6.44 14.77 31.62
C LEU A 21 5.60 14.62 30.36
N ALA A 22 6.18 14.89 29.17
CA ALA A 22 5.49 14.72 27.88
C ALA A 22 5.92 13.46 27.09
N SER A 23 6.66 12.53 27.71
CA SER A 23 7.16 11.32 27.02
C SER A 23 6.85 10.01 27.75
N VAL A 24 5.73 9.97 28.51
CA VAL A 24 5.23 8.71 29.08
C VAL A 24 3.76 8.57 28.70
N ALA A 25 3.51 8.30 27.42
CA ALA A 25 2.24 7.77 26.94
C ALA A 25 2.55 6.62 25.99
N CYS A 26 2.11 5.44 26.38
CA CYS A 26 2.10 4.19 25.61
C CYS A 26 3.48 3.69 25.14
N LYS A 27 4.27 3.19 26.07
CA LYS A 27 5.15 2.06 25.77
C LYS A 27 4.51 0.80 26.35
N LYS A 28 3.69 0.08 25.57
CA LYS A 28 3.98 -1.34 25.46
C LYS A 28 5.37 -1.34 24.81
N ASP A 29 6.38 -1.78 25.53
CA ASP A 29 7.62 -2.19 24.90
C ASP A 29 7.25 -3.38 24.02
N VAL A 30 6.82 -3.09 22.80
CA VAL A 30 6.95 -4.06 21.70
C VAL A 30 8.46 -4.15 21.56
N PRO A 31 9.07 -5.30 21.85
CA PRO A 31 10.49 -5.46 21.66
C PRO A 31 10.76 -5.00 20.22
N HIS A 32 11.64 -4.03 20.01
CA HIS A 32 12.24 -3.81 18.70
C HIS A 32 12.99 -5.11 18.41
N GLU A 33 12.32 -6.04 17.73
CA GLU A 33 13.02 -7.18 17.17
C GLU A 33 14.00 -6.59 16.17
N GLU A 34 15.30 -6.71 16.49
CA GLU A 34 16.35 -6.34 15.54
C GLU A 34 16.11 -7.15 14.28
N LYS A 35 16.01 -6.48 13.13
CA LYS A 35 15.89 -7.17 11.84
C LYS A 35 17.08 -8.14 11.71
N PRO A 36 16.87 -9.38 11.25
CA PRO A 36 17.94 -10.35 11.10
C PRO A 36 19.04 -9.78 10.20
N GLN A 37 20.29 -10.05 10.55
CA GLN A 37 21.42 -9.58 9.78
C GLN A 37 21.55 -10.43 8.51
N ASN A 38 21.05 -9.91 7.38
CA ASN A 38 21.15 -10.56 6.09
C ASN A 38 22.60 -10.66 5.63
N THR A 39 23.00 -11.84 5.18
CA THR A 39 24.33 -12.09 4.65
C THR A 39 24.25 -12.62 3.23
N VAL A 40 24.93 -11.93 2.31
CA VAL A 40 25.13 -12.38 0.94
C VAL A 40 26.60 -12.32 0.62
N THR A 41 27.20 -13.46 0.27
CA THR A 41 28.62 -13.56 0.00
C THR A 41 28.89 -14.09 -1.41
N LYS A 42 30.10 -13.87 -1.92
CA LYS A 42 30.48 -14.31 -3.26
C LYS A 42 30.65 -15.84 -3.27
N GLY A 43 29.87 -16.52 -4.12
CA GLY A 43 30.00 -17.96 -4.30
C GLY A 43 31.08 -18.35 -5.33
N SER A 44 31.34 -19.65 -5.45
CA SER A 44 32.32 -20.23 -6.36
C SER A 44 31.70 -20.82 -7.63
N ALA A 45 30.48 -21.36 -7.56
CA ALA A 45 29.78 -21.96 -8.69
C ALA A 45 29.30 -20.90 -9.68
N TRP A 46 29.33 -21.21 -10.98
CA TRP A 46 28.72 -20.38 -12.00
C TRP A 46 27.20 -20.51 -11.97
N PHE A 47 26.48 -19.40 -11.83
CA PHE A 47 25.06 -19.35 -12.03
C PHE A 47 24.72 -19.28 -13.52
N THR A 48 25.34 -18.32 -14.21
CA THR A 48 25.27 -18.21 -15.67
C THR A 48 26.67 -18.06 -16.23
N GLU A 49 26.97 -18.80 -17.32
CA GLU A 49 28.23 -18.73 -18.03
C GLU A 49 28.01 -18.95 -19.54
N ASN A 50 28.40 -17.98 -20.36
CA ASN A 50 28.28 -18.04 -21.82
C ASN A 50 26.85 -18.39 -22.32
N GLY A 51 25.82 -17.81 -21.69
CA GLY A 51 24.42 -18.03 -22.05
C GLY A 51 23.85 -19.39 -21.59
N ARG A 52 24.51 -20.05 -20.65
CA ARG A 52 24.08 -21.36 -20.10
C ARG A 52 24.10 -21.34 -18.58
N SER A 53 23.31 -22.21 -17.99
CA SER A 53 23.31 -22.48 -16.56
C SER A 53 23.12 -23.97 -16.31
N ASP A 54 23.85 -24.49 -15.32
CA ASP A 54 23.62 -25.82 -14.78
C ASP A 54 22.54 -25.82 -13.70
N TYR A 55 22.09 -24.63 -13.28
CA TYR A 55 21.00 -24.48 -12.32
C TYR A 55 19.66 -24.72 -13.00
N LYS A 56 18.79 -25.46 -12.29
CA LYS A 56 17.39 -25.67 -12.71
C LYS A 56 16.46 -25.15 -11.63
N ILE A 57 15.32 -24.62 -12.05
CA ILE A 57 14.27 -24.19 -11.11
C ILE A 57 13.47 -25.40 -10.67
N VAL A 58 13.30 -25.58 -9.37
CA VAL A 58 12.46 -26.63 -8.78
C VAL A 58 11.19 -25.98 -8.20
N VAL A 59 10.04 -26.49 -8.62
CA VAL A 59 8.73 -26.13 -8.09
C VAL A 59 7.93 -27.39 -7.77
N SER A 60 6.99 -27.28 -6.84
CA SER A 60 6.03 -28.36 -6.60
C SER A 60 5.23 -28.68 -7.85
N SER A 61 4.89 -29.97 -8.05
CA SER A 61 3.95 -30.39 -9.08
C SER A 61 2.52 -29.85 -8.87
N GLU A 62 2.23 -29.40 -7.65
CA GLU A 62 0.95 -28.83 -7.21
C GLU A 62 1.13 -27.35 -6.81
N ALA A 63 2.11 -26.67 -7.44
CA ALA A 63 2.42 -25.28 -7.15
C ALA A 63 1.22 -24.36 -7.44
N ARG A 64 0.97 -23.45 -6.51
CA ARG A 64 -0.04 -22.40 -6.67
C ARG A 64 0.36 -21.41 -7.76
N ASP A 65 -0.59 -20.59 -8.19
CA ASP A 65 -0.39 -19.59 -9.24
C ASP A 65 0.71 -18.59 -8.91
N GLU A 66 0.84 -18.20 -7.63
CA GLU A 66 1.89 -17.30 -7.16
C GLU A 66 3.30 -17.90 -7.33
N ILE A 67 3.49 -19.18 -7.04
CA ILE A 67 4.77 -19.89 -7.25
C ILE A 67 5.05 -20.03 -8.75
N THR A 68 4.00 -20.32 -9.54
CA THR A 68 4.11 -20.38 -11.00
C THR A 68 4.53 -19.02 -11.56
N PHE A 69 3.94 -17.95 -11.09
CA PHE A 69 4.31 -16.58 -11.47
C PHE A 69 5.75 -16.24 -11.05
N ALA A 70 6.17 -16.57 -9.82
CA ALA A 70 7.53 -16.37 -9.35
C ALA A 70 8.57 -17.08 -10.25
N LYS A 71 8.27 -18.33 -10.66
CA LYS A 71 9.09 -19.11 -11.61
C LYS A 71 9.19 -18.40 -12.97
N GLU A 72 8.08 -17.93 -13.50
CA GLU A 72 8.03 -17.27 -14.82
C GLU A 72 8.79 -15.93 -14.80
N GLU A 73 8.67 -15.15 -13.74
CA GLU A 73 9.44 -13.92 -13.54
C GLU A 73 10.96 -14.21 -13.45
N LEU A 74 11.35 -15.24 -12.71
CA LEU A 74 12.76 -15.64 -12.63
C LEU A 74 13.32 -16.04 -14.01
N ILE A 75 12.60 -16.86 -14.76
CA ILE A 75 13.01 -17.26 -16.12
C ILE A 75 13.10 -16.02 -17.02
N TYR A 76 12.08 -15.18 -17.01
CA TYR A 76 12.01 -13.98 -17.84
C TYR A 76 13.21 -13.05 -17.58
N PHE A 77 13.48 -12.71 -16.33
CA PHE A 77 14.57 -11.76 -16.04
C PHE A 77 15.96 -12.36 -16.28
N VAL A 78 16.18 -13.63 -15.96
CA VAL A 78 17.48 -14.25 -16.24
C VAL A 78 17.72 -14.34 -17.75
N GLU A 79 16.69 -14.64 -18.55
CA GLU A 79 16.81 -14.64 -20.02
C GLU A 79 17.10 -13.23 -20.56
N GLN A 80 16.42 -12.18 -20.03
CA GLN A 80 16.64 -10.79 -20.46
C GLN A 80 18.02 -10.26 -20.06
N ILE A 81 18.53 -10.60 -18.87
CA ILE A 81 19.77 -10.04 -18.32
C ILE A 81 21.00 -10.82 -18.84
N ALA A 82 20.94 -12.14 -18.76
CA ALA A 82 22.10 -13.01 -19.00
C ALA A 82 22.03 -13.79 -20.32
N ASP A 83 20.97 -13.62 -21.13
CA ASP A 83 20.74 -14.38 -22.37
C ASP A 83 20.75 -15.91 -22.11
N CYS A 84 20.21 -16.31 -20.95
CA CYS A 84 20.25 -17.67 -20.44
C CYS A 84 18.85 -18.12 -20.02
N LYS A 85 18.34 -19.16 -20.64
CA LYS A 85 17.05 -19.75 -20.30
C LYS A 85 17.21 -20.87 -19.28
N LEU A 86 16.63 -20.68 -18.10
CA LEU A 86 16.64 -21.71 -17.04
C LEU A 86 15.64 -22.81 -17.34
N GLU A 87 16.07 -24.06 -17.11
CA GLU A 87 15.20 -25.23 -17.17
C GLU A 87 14.41 -25.38 -15.86
N THR A 88 13.20 -25.96 -15.95
CA THR A 88 12.37 -26.28 -14.78
C THR A 88 12.25 -27.78 -14.61
N VAL A 89 12.25 -28.22 -13.37
CA VAL A 89 12.00 -29.63 -13.00
C VAL A 89 11.00 -29.67 -11.84
N SER A 90 10.09 -30.65 -11.84
CA SER A 90 9.22 -30.88 -10.70
C SER A 90 10.02 -31.47 -9.54
N ASP A 91 9.67 -31.08 -8.31
CA ASP A 91 10.22 -31.61 -7.07
C ASP A 91 10.20 -33.15 -7.00
N ARG A 92 9.17 -33.81 -7.52
CA ARG A 92 9.05 -35.27 -7.60
C ARG A 92 10.14 -35.95 -8.44
N PHE A 93 10.76 -35.22 -9.37
CA PHE A 93 11.80 -35.73 -10.27
C PHE A 93 13.19 -35.16 -9.98
N ALA A 94 13.29 -34.20 -9.08
CA ALA A 94 14.55 -33.58 -8.70
C ALA A 94 15.29 -34.46 -7.68
N ALA A 95 16.38 -35.08 -8.12
CA ALA A 95 17.29 -35.74 -7.19
C ALA A 95 18.08 -34.68 -6.42
N TYR A 96 18.00 -34.70 -5.09
CA TYR A 96 18.60 -33.68 -4.25
C TYR A 96 19.74 -34.24 -3.38
N ASP A 97 20.90 -33.63 -3.53
CA ASP A 97 22.07 -33.78 -2.66
C ASP A 97 22.80 -32.44 -2.52
N GLU A 98 23.86 -32.37 -1.72
CA GLU A 98 24.65 -31.15 -1.49
C GLU A 98 25.34 -30.58 -2.75
N LYS A 99 25.45 -31.34 -3.83
CA LYS A 99 26.07 -30.92 -5.09
C LYS A 99 25.03 -30.48 -6.13
N SER A 100 23.76 -30.71 -5.83
CA SER A 100 22.68 -30.37 -6.73
C SER A 100 22.62 -28.87 -6.96
N THR A 101 22.51 -28.44 -8.22
CA THR A 101 22.46 -27.04 -8.63
C THR A 101 21.00 -26.64 -8.93
N TYR A 102 20.27 -26.27 -7.88
CA TYR A 102 18.86 -25.88 -7.99
C TYR A 102 18.59 -24.50 -7.44
N ILE A 103 17.51 -23.88 -7.95
CA ILE A 103 16.80 -22.78 -7.31
C ILE A 103 15.40 -23.32 -6.96
N SER A 104 15.18 -23.62 -5.69
CA SER A 104 13.93 -24.19 -5.18
C SER A 104 12.98 -23.08 -4.76
N LEU A 105 11.78 -23.01 -5.37
CA LEU A 105 10.79 -21.98 -5.12
C LEU A 105 9.61 -22.52 -4.32
N GLY A 106 9.29 -21.81 -3.24
CA GLY A 106 8.21 -22.17 -2.33
C GLY A 106 8.45 -23.45 -1.55
N ARG A 107 7.44 -23.90 -0.82
CA ARG A 107 7.46 -25.19 -0.11
C ARG A 107 7.25 -26.33 -1.12
N ASN A 108 8.18 -27.26 -1.14
CA ASN A 108 8.16 -28.43 -2.01
C ASN A 108 8.97 -29.57 -1.38
N GLU A 109 9.01 -30.76 -2.02
CA GLU A 109 9.69 -31.93 -1.47
C GLU A 109 11.21 -31.74 -1.19
N LEU A 110 11.87 -30.79 -1.87
CA LEU A 110 13.27 -30.48 -1.59
C LEU A 110 13.40 -29.63 -0.34
N PHE A 111 12.52 -28.63 -0.18
CA PHE A 111 12.48 -27.76 0.99
C PHE A 111 12.30 -28.58 2.29
N GLU A 112 11.40 -29.58 2.26
CA GLU A 112 11.12 -30.46 3.41
C GLU A 112 12.32 -31.35 3.82
N LYS A 113 13.36 -31.43 2.99
CA LYS A 113 14.63 -32.15 3.30
C LYS A 113 15.69 -31.24 3.91
N THR A 114 15.37 -29.99 4.19
CA THR A 114 16.28 -29.00 4.78
C THR A 114 15.92 -28.72 6.23
N ASP A 115 16.85 -28.12 6.97
CA ASP A 115 16.62 -27.62 8.32
C ASP A 115 16.16 -26.14 8.32
N ILE A 116 15.65 -25.62 7.20
CA ILE A 116 15.15 -24.24 7.11
C ILE A 116 13.82 -24.14 7.87
N ASP A 117 13.83 -23.37 8.94
CA ASP A 117 12.67 -23.13 9.80
C ASP A 117 12.08 -21.74 9.53
N LEU A 118 10.97 -21.71 8.76
CA LEU A 118 10.27 -20.47 8.44
C LEU A 118 9.57 -19.88 9.66
N SER A 119 9.10 -20.68 10.59
CA SER A 119 8.44 -20.19 11.80
C SER A 119 9.43 -19.49 12.73
N ALA A 120 10.64 -20.04 12.87
CA ALA A 120 11.72 -19.39 13.58
C ALA A 120 12.26 -18.13 12.84
N ALA A 121 12.15 -18.11 11.51
CA ALA A 121 12.51 -16.93 10.71
C ALA A 121 11.53 -15.78 10.89
N ASN A 122 10.28 -16.05 11.28
CA ASN A 122 9.22 -15.06 11.55
C ASN A 122 9.06 -14.00 10.46
N VAL A 123 9.01 -14.44 9.19
CA VAL A 123 9.03 -13.53 8.02
C VAL A 123 7.68 -12.86 7.75
N GLY A 124 6.59 -13.27 8.40
CA GLY A 124 5.26 -12.70 8.20
C GLY A 124 4.63 -13.11 6.86
N ASN A 125 3.57 -12.41 6.44
CA ASN A 125 2.75 -12.83 5.30
C ASN A 125 3.40 -12.62 3.93
N SER A 126 4.19 -11.56 3.76
CA SER A 126 4.86 -11.25 2.49
C SER A 126 6.39 -11.27 2.57
N GLY A 127 6.93 -11.63 3.71
CA GLY A 127 8.36 -11.81 3.87
C GLY A 127 8.84 -13.17 3.34
N TYR A 128 10.16 -13.33 3.30
CA TYR A 128 10.79 -14.47 2.66
C TYR A 128 12.13 -14.86 3.30
N VAL A 129 12.52 -16.08 3.03
CA VAL A 129 13.87 -16.60 3.25
C VAL A 129 14.52 -16.85 1.89
N ILE A 130 15.78 -16.42 1.73
CA ILE A 130 16.66 -16.86 0.64
C ILE A 130 17.87 -17.50 1.32
N GLN A 131 18.00 -18.83 1.21
CA GLN A 131 19.06 -19.56 1.90
C GLN A 131 19.74 -20.56 0.98
N SER A 132 21.08 -20.57 1.00
CA SER A 132 21.89 -21.56 0.31
C SER A 132 22.16 -22.76 1.20
N VAL A 133 21.84 -23.96 0.68
CA VAL A 133 22.21 -25.24 1.29
C VAL A 133 23.00 -26.06 0.27
N GLY A 134 24.29 -26.22 0.48
CA GLY A 134 25.20 -26.70 -0.57
C GLY A 134 25.22 -25.74 -1.77
N ASN A 135 24.96 -26.27 -2.97
CA ASN A 135 24.85 -25.47 -4.19
C ASN A 135 23.39 -25.09 -4.52
N THR A 136 22.42 -25.53 -3.75
CA THR A 136 20.99 -25.19 -3.98
C THR A 136 20.61 -23.93 -3.23
N VAL A 137 19.87 -23.05 -3.89
CA VAL A 137 19.29 -21.83 -3.29
C VAL A 137 17.79 -22.05 -3.09
N PHE A 138 17.33 -21.92 -1.85
CA PHE A 138 15.92 -21.98 -1.49
C PHE A 138 15.37 -20.56 -1.36
N ILE A 139 14.24 -20.29 -2.02
CA ILE A 139 13.52 -19.00 -1.98
C ILE A 139 12.08 -19.32 -1.58
N THR A 140 11.68 -18.95 -0.37
CA THR A 140 10.40 -19.38 0.19
C THR A 140 9.80 -18.31 1.09
N GLY A 141 8.52 -18.01 0.92
CA GLY A 141 7.70 -17.27 1.89
C GLY A 141 7.03 -18.19 2.89
N ASP A 142 6.53 -17.65 3.99
CA ASP A 142 5.77 -18.38 5.02
C ASP A 142 4.27 -18.08 5.01
N GLY A 143 3.86 -17.00 4.33
CA GLY A 143 2.47 -16.55 4.29
C GLY A 143 1.54 -17.46 3.50
N ALA A 144 0.26 -17.40 3.83
CA ALA A 144 -0.80 -18.21 3.20
C ALA A 144 -0.94 -18.02 1.68
N TYR A 145 -0.30 -16.99 1.11
CA TYR A 145 -0.51 -16.55 -0.28
C TYR A 145 0.74 -16.64 -1.16
N ASP A 146 1.85 -17.16 -0.65
CA ASP A 146 3.12 -17.33 -1.37
C ASP A 146 3.75 -16.04 -1.99
N TYR A 147 3.22 -14.86 -1.69
CA TYR A 147 3.79 -13.58 -2.16
C TYR A 147 5.24 -13.38 -1.71
N GLY A 148 5.60 -13.88 -0.54
CA GLY A 148 6.97 -13.85 -0.06
C GLY A 148 7.94 -14.54 -1.02
N THR A 149 7.55 -15.65 -1.66
CA THR A 149 8.39 -16.31 -2.66
C THR A 149 8.60 -15.42 -3.89
N ILE A 150 7.56 -14.72 -4.37
CA ILE A 150 7.66 -13.76 -5.49
C ILE A 150 8.65 -12.65 -5.14
N PHE A 151 8.48 -12.04 -3.97
CA PHE A 151 9.35 -10.94 -3.51
C PHE A 151 10.77 -11.40 -3.24
N GLY A 152 10.95 -12.64 -2.76
CA GLY A 152 12.24 -13.30 -2.63
C GLY A 152 12.94 -13.50 -3.97
N VAL A 153 12.22 -13.82 -5.05
CA VAL A 153 12.77 -13.90 -6.41
C VAL A 153 13.29 -12.54 -6.88
N TYR A 154 12.57 -11.45 -6.66
CA TYR A 154 13.07 -10.11 -7.02
C TYR A 154 14.29 -9.71 -6.18
N GLU A 155 14.32 -10.04 -4.92
CA GLU A 155 15.49 -9.78 -4.07
C GLU A 155 16.69 -10.65 -4.47
N PHE A 156 16.47 -11.93 -4.83
CA PHE A 156 17.50 -12.79 -5.43
C PHE A 156 18.09 -12.17 -6.70
N LEU A 157 17.25 -11.65 -7.60
CA LEU A 157 17.69 -10.98 -8.83
C LEU A 157 18.45 -9.68 -8.52
N LYS A 158 18.03 -8.95 -7.50
CA LYS A 158 18.74 -7.76 -7.01
C LYS A 158 20.16 -8.10 -6.53
N TYR A 159 20.31 -9.09 -5.66
CA TYR A 159 21.62 -9.49 -5.16
C TYR A 159 22.52 -10.12 -6.26
N THR A 160 21.90 -10.81 -7.21
CA THR A 160 22.64 -11.56 -8.25
C THR A 160 23.04 -10.66 -9.42
N PHE A 161 22.16 -9.79 -9.86
CA PHE A 161 22.33 -8.97 -11.06
C PHE A 161 22.28 -7.45 -10.81
N GLY A 162 22.15 -7.01 -9.55
CA GLY A 162 21.94 -5.60 -9.23
C GLY A 162 20.61 -5.05 -9.77
N MET A 163 19.61 -5.92 -9.94
CA MET A 163 18.33 -5.51 -10.48
C MET A 163 17.58 -4.62 -9.48
N GLU A 164 17.04 -3.48 -9.96
CA GLU A 164 16.13 -2.64 -9.20
C GLU A 164 14.93 -2.27 -10.08
N ILE A 165 13.73 -2.34 -9.50
CA ILE A 165 12.47 -2.07 -10.17
C ILE A 165 11.92 -0.75 -9.64
N TYR A 166 11.94 0.30 -10.47
CA TYR A 166 11.41 1.63 -10.15
C TYR A 166 9.95 1.79 -10.60
N ALA A 167 9.62 1.25 -11.76
CA ALA A 167 8.27 1.20 -12.32
C ALA A 167 8.19 0.02 -13.30
N THR A 168 6.99 -0.30 -13.80
CA THR A 168 6.79 -1.38 -14.78
C THR A 168 7.68 -1.22 -16.01
N ASP A 169 7.92 0.03 -16.42
CA ASP A 169 8.72 0.42 -17.59
C ASP A 169 10.11 0.97 -17.24
N CYS A 170 10.52 0.84 -15.97
CA CYS A 170 11.82 1.31 -15.50
C CYS A 170 12.44 0.28 -14.55
N ILE A 171 13.22 -0.63 -15.15
CA ILE A 171 13.94 -1.68 -14.45
C ILE A 171 15.40 -1.56 -14.85
N THR A 172 16.28 -1.48 -13.87
CA THR A 172 17.73 -1.41 -14.06
C THR A 172 18.40 -2.69 -13.61
N TYR A 173 19.51 -3.06 -14.22
CA TYR A 173 20.32 -4.22 -13.84
C TYR A 173 21.73 -4.14 -14.45
N ASN A 174 22.65 -4.89 -13.89
CA ASN A 174 23.97 -5.08 -14.47
C ASN A 174 23.90 -6.15 -15.56
N ALA A 175 24.16 -5.78 -16.80
CA ALA A 175 24.09 -6.68 -17.96
C ALA A 175 25.30 -7.62 -18.02
N GLU A 176 25.57 -8.37 -16.95
CA GLU A 176 26.63 -9.37 -16.89
C GLU A 176 26.08 -10.75 -17.28
N LYS A 177 26.69 -11.37 -18.31
CA LYS A 177 26.29 -12.71 -18.78
C LYS A 177 26.96 -13.86 -18.02
N ASN A 178 28.05 -13.58 -17.32
CA ASN A 178 28.84 -14.57 -16.59
C ASN A 178 28.82 -14.21 -15.10
N VAL A 179 27.91 -14.81 -14.33
CA VAL A 179 27.67 -14.48 -12.94
C VAL A 179 27.86 -15.70 -12.05
N LYS A 180 28.61 -15.53 -10.95
CA LYS A 180 28.70 -16.55 -9.92
C LYS A 180 27.44 -16.53 -9.05
N MET A 181 26.94 -17.72 -8.70
CA MET A 181 25.84 -17.85 -7.75
C MET A 181 26.28 -17.30 -6.38
N PRO A 182 25.64 -16.27 -5.84
CA PRO A 182 25.94 -15.83 -4.47
C PRO A 182 25.53 -16.91 -3.45
N VAL A 183 26.13 -16.84 -2.27
CA VAL A 183 25.71 -17.65 -1.12
C VAL A 183 24.84 -16.78 -0.23
N PHE A 184 23.64 -17.24 0.03
CA PHE A 184 22.59 -16.48 0.73
C PHE A 184 22.32 -17.01 2.13
N ASP A 185 22.16 -16.11 3.08
CA ASP A 185 21.46 -16.27 4.35
C ASP A 185 20.68 -14.96 4.57
N VAL A 186 19.48 -14.91 3.99
CA VAL A 186 18.61 -13.71 3.96
C VAL A 186 17.26 -14.07 4.53
N LYS A 187 16.80 -13.26 5.48
CA LYS A 187 15.47 -13.34 6.08
C LYS A 187 14.87 -11.94 6.07
N GLU A 188 13.81 -11.75 5.36
CA GLU A 188 13.17 -10.44 5.25
C GLU A 188 11.74 -10.50 5.78
N ARG A 189 11.44 -9.57 6.66
CA ARG A 189 10.08 -9.31 7.14
C ARG A 189 9.77 -7.84 6.88
N PRO A 190 8.82 -7.53 5.99
CA PRO A 190 8.35 -6.17 5.82
C PRO A 190 7.78 -5.62 7.12
N ASP A 191 7.98 -4.33 7.36
CA ASP A 191 7.40 -3.63 8.51
C ASP A 191 5.87 -3.59 8.41
N THR A 192 5.35 -3.46 7.16
CA THR A 192 3.93 -3.46 6.84
C THR A 192 3.76 -4.01 5.44
N ASP A 193 2.87 -4.97 5.24
CA ASP A 193 2.49 -5.44 3.92
C ASP A 193 1.70 -4.36 3.18
N ARG A 194 1.93 -4.19 1.88
CA ARG A 194 1.22 -3.21 1.06
C ARG A 194 0.30 -3.89 0.07
N PHE A 195 -0.97 -3.48 0.08
CA PHE A 195 -1.95 -3.98 -0.89
C PHE A 195 -2.03 -3.10 -2.14
N TYR A 196 -2.25 -3.77 -3.26
CA TYR A 196 -2.52 -3.13 -4.54
C TYR A 196 -3.94 -2.57 -4.59
N PHE A 197 -4.07 -1.33 -5.06
CA PHE A 197 -5.33 -0.71 -5.38
C PHE A 197 -5.55 -0.67 -6.91
N GLU A 198 -6.65 -1.22 -7.40
CA GLU A 198 -6.96 -1.34 -8.83
C GLU A 198 -7.05 0.02 -9.55
N GLY A 199 -7.36 1.09 -8.83
CA GLY A 199 -7.36 2.47 -9.34
C GLY A 199 -5.98 3.09 -9.55
N ALA A 200 -4.90 2.44 -9.06
CA ALA A 200 -3.53 2.90 -9.24
C ALA A 200 -3.12 2.88 -10.72
N ARG A 201 -2.03 3.58 -11.03
CA ARG A 201 -1.53 3.76 -12.40
C ARG A 201 -0.73 2.58 -12.93
N THR A 202 -0.52 1.57 -12.15
CA THR A 202 0.15 0.34 -12.54
C THR A 202 -0.86 -0.78 -12.74
N ASP A 203 -0.48 -1.78 -13.51
CA ASP A 203 -1.22 -3.02 -13.60
C ASP A 203 -0.84 -3.95 -12.43
N TYR A 204 -1.49 -5.10 -12.38
CA TYR A 204 -1.22 -6.12 -11.38
C TYR A 204 0.25 -6.57 -11.36
N ILE A 205 0.86 -6.80 -12.52
CA ILE A 205 2.25 -7.25 -12.62
C ILE A 205 3.19 -6.16 -12.09
N GLY A 206 3.00 -4.90 -12.50
CA GLY A 206 3.78 -3.78 -12.02
C GLY A 206 3.63 -3.54 -10.52
N ALA A 207 2.42 -3.69 -9.99
CA ALA A 207 2.18 -3.60 -8.56
C ALA A 207 2.93 -4.69 -7.78
N THR A 208 2.85 -5.95 -8.25
CA THR A 208 3.54 -7.08 -7.63
C THR A 208 5.07 -6.90 -7.69
N ARG A 209 5.61 -6.41 -8.80
CA ARG A 209 7.04 -6.08 -8.96
C ARG A 209 7.50 -4.97 -8.00
N LEU A 210 6.60 -4.06 -7.60
CA LEU A 210 6.85 -3.05 -6.58
C LEU A 210 6.62 -3.54 -5.14
N GLY A 211 6.35 -4.82 -4.93
CA GLY A 211 6.14 -5.41 -3.61
C GLY A 211 4.73 -5.24 -3.05
N MET A 212 3.72 -5.03 -3.91
CA MET A 212 2.32 -4.95 -3.50
C MET A 212 1.60 -6.28 -3.67
N ILE A 213 0.73 -6.60 -2.71
CA ILE A 213 -0.09 -7.81 -2.71
C ILE A 213 -1.43 -7.51 -3.40
N ASN A 214 -1.86 -8.36 -4.32
CA ASN A 214 -3.19 -8.25 -4.90
C ASN A 214 -4.23 -8.97 -4.03
N VAL A 215 -5.08 -8.18 -3.36
CA VAL A 215 -6.12 -8.72 -2.46
C VAL A 215 -7.12 -9.62 -3.19
N THR A 216 -7.37 -9.41 -4.48
CA THR A 216 -8.40 -10.16 -5.22
C THR A 216 -8.03 -11.61 -5.46
N SER A 217 -6.75 -11.97 -5.37
CA SER A 217 -6.30 -13.34 -5.58
C SER A 217 -6.68 -14.30 -4.44
N PHE A 218 -6.98 -13.78 -3.24
CA PHE A 218 -7.28 -14.60 -2.06
C PHE A 218 -8.51 -14.18 -1.26
N CYS A 219 -9.22 -13.13 -1.69
CA CYS A 219 -10.50 -12.72 -1.08
C CYS A 219 -11.68 -13.31 -1.84
N ALA A 220 -12.65 -13.84 -1.11
CA ALA A 220 -13.92 -14.27 -1.73
C ALA A 220 -14.69 -13.04 -2.25
N SER A 221 -15.10 -13.06 -3.51
CA SER A 221 -15.79 -11.92 -4.17
C SER A 221 -17.08 -11.48 -3.46
N MET A 222 -17.81 -12.41 -2.85
CA MET A 222 -19.03 -12.10 -2.06
C MET A 222 -18.74 -11.56 -0.65
N ALA A 223 -17.51 -11.63 -0.19
CA ALA A 223 -17.07 -11.11 1.08
C ALA A 223 -15.91 -10.13 0.85
N GLN A 224 -16.21 -9.02 0.17
CA GLN A 224 -15.31 -7.89 -0.10
C GLN A 224 -16.06 -6.57 0.10
N GLY A 225 -15.36 -5.50 0.48
CA GLY A 225 -15.94 -4.17 0.63
C GLY A 225 -17.14 -4.17 1.59
N HIS A 226 -18.22 -3.52 1.20
CA HIS A 226 -19.47 -3.37 1.96
C HIS A 226 -20.36 -4.62 1.84
N SER A 227 -19.93 -5.75 2.39
CA SER A 227 -20.49 -7.09 2.14
C SER A 227 -21.61 -7.53 3.09
N LEU A 228 -21.72 -6.97 4.30
CA LEU A 228 -22.62 -7.49 5.34
C LEU A 228 -24.06 -7.67 4.87
N THR A 229 -24.62 -6.64 4.22
CA THR A 229 -26.00 -6.69 3.73
C THR A 229 -26.16 -7.72 2.61
N GLY A 230 -25.19 -7.85 1.72
CA GLY A 230 -25.17 -8.87 0.69
C GLY A 230 -25.18 -10.28 1.26
N ILE A 231 -24.32 -10.54 2.25
CA ILE A 231 -24.26 -11.83 2.96
C ILE A 231 -25.60 -12.16 3.63
N LEU A 232 -26.21 -11.21 4.35
CA LEU A 232 -27.51 -11.44 4.96
C LEU A 232 -28.59 -11.78 3.92
N LYS A 233 -28.62 -11.06 2.81
CA LYS A 233 -29.63 -11.20 1.73
C LYS A 233 -29.46 -12.47 0.88
N MET A 234 -28.47 -13.31 1.12
CA MET A 234 -28.30 -14.60 0.42
C MET A 234 -29.41 -15.61 0.74
N SER A 235 -30.13 -15.48 1.83
CA SER A 235 -31.33 -16.24 2.13
C SER A 235 -32.55 -15.32 2.23
N SER A 236 -33.77 -15.86 2.06
CA SER A 236 -35.00 -15.09 2.22
C SER A 236 -35.40 -14.87 3.67
N ASP A 237 -34.66 -15.39 4.63
CA ASP A 237 -35.02 -15.38 6.07
C ASP A 237 -35.09 -13.97 6.65
N TYR A 238 -34.46 -12.97 6.02
CA TYR A 238 -34.54 -11.57 6.45
C TYR A 238 -35.84 -10.87 6.01
N VAL A 239 -36.59 -11.44 5.04
CA VAL A 239 -37.78 -10.79 4.49
C VAL A 239 -38.86 -10.62 5.57
N GLY A 240 -39.36 -9.38 5.73
CA GLY A 240 -40.35 -9.04 6.76
C GLY A 240 -39.80 -8.95 8.18
N LYS A 241 -38.46 -8.94 8.34
CA LYS A 241 -37.78 -8.73 9.62
C LYS A 241 -37.24 -7.30 9.72
N ASP A 242 -37.10 -6.82 10.95
CA ASP A 242 -36.50 -5.53 11.30
C ASP A 242 -34.98 -5.63 11.54
N TRP A 243 -34.29 -6.42 10.68
CA TRP A 243 -32.85 -6.68 10.77
C TRP A 243 -32.00 -5.67 10.00
N LEU A 244 -32.63 -4.86 9.15
CA LEU A 244 -31.98 -3.84 8.33
C LEU A 244 -32.60 -2.46 8.60
N THR A 245 -31.78 -1.42 8.60
CA THR A 245 -32.21 -0.03 8.54
C THR A 245 -32.63 0.36 7.11
N ALA A 246 -33.24 1.54 6.96
CA ALA A 246 -33.57 2.08 5.63
C ALA A 246 -32.33 2.34 4.74
N GLN A 247 -31.14 2.46 5.31
CA GLN A 247 -29.86 2.63 4.61
C GLN A 247 -29.08 1.30 4.52
N ASP A 248 -29.75 0.17 4.59
CA ASP A 248 -29.15 -1.16 4.51
C ASP A 248 -28.04 -1.46 5.55
N GLN A 249 -28.07 -0.80 6.72
CA GLN A 249 -27.23 -1.19 7.85
C GLN A 249 -27.87 -2.31 8.64
N LEU A 250 -27.08 -3.26 9.13
CA LEU A 250 -27.56 -4.33 9.99
C LEU A 250 -27.99 -3.79 11.35
N CYS A 251 -29.06 -4.34 11.90
CA CYS A 251 -29.44 -4.17 13.30
C CYS A 251 -28.64 -5.15 14.16
N PHE A 252 -27.44 -4.76 14.61
CA PHE A 252 -26.51 -5.64 15.34
C PHE A 252 -27.09 -6.20 16.66
N SER A 253 -28.19 -5.65 17.19
CA SER A 253 -28.91 -6.20 18.36
C SER A 253 -29.98 -7.25 18.01
N ALA A 254 -30.17 -7.55 16.71
CA ALA A 254 -31.14 -8.57 16.29
C ALA A 254 -30.51 -9.97 16.36
N SER A 255 -30.45 -10.57 17.54
CA SER A 255 -29.77 -11.84 17.79
C SER A 255 -30.30 -13.02 16.96
N GLU A 256 -31.57 -12.94 16.53
CA GLU A 256 -32.21 -13.91 15.65
C GLU A 256 -31.57 -13.93 14.24
N MET A 257 -30.88 -12.86 13.84
CA MET A 257 -30.13 -12.75 12.59
C MET A 257 -28.82 -13.54 12.62
N TYR A 258 -28.17 -13.69 13.77
CA TYR A 258 -26.84 -14.24 13.93
C TYR A 258 -26.67 -15.64 13.30
N PRO A 259 -27.52 -16.63 13.60
CA PRO A 259 -27.41 -17.96 12.99
C PRO A 259 -27.67 -17.96 11.48
N VAL A 260 -28.53 -17.06 10.98
CA VAL A 260 -28.78 -16.92 9.55
C VAL A 260 -27.55 -16.36 8.85
N PHE A 261 -26.93 -15.33 9.43
CA PHE A 261 -25.71 -14.74 8.90
C PHE A 261 -24.54 -15.74 8.92
N ALA A 262 -24.34 -16.45 10.04
CA ALA A 262 -23.30 -17.46 10.16
C ALA A 262 -23.44 -18.57 9.11
N LYS A 263 -24.67 -19.08 8.89
CA LYS A 263 -24.96 -20.08 7.85
C LYS A 263 -24.62 -19.57 6.44
N ASN A 264 -24.96 -18.32 6.13
CA ASN A 264 -24.66 -17.73 4.83
C ASN A 264 -23.15 -17.52 4.64
N LEU A 265 -22.43 -17.10 5.68
CA LEU A 265 -20.98 -16.94 5.64
C LEU A 265 -20.26 -18.28 5.49
N ILE A 266 -20.70 -19.33 6.18
CA ILE A 266 -20.18 -20.71 5.99
C ILE A 266 -20.36 -21.14 4.52
N ARG A 267 -21.55 -20.88 3.93
CA ARG A 267 -21.78 -21.21 2.52
C ARG A 267 -20.79 -20.49 1.58
N ILE A 268 -20.50 -19.21 1.83
CA ILE A 268 -19.48 -18.47 1.05
C ILE A 268 -18.10 -19.13 1.20
N ILE A 269 -17.75 -19.55 2.40
CA ILE A 269 -16.47 -20.22 2.68
C ILE A 269 -16.36 -21.55 1.93
N ASP A 270 -17.44 -22.32 1.89
CA ASP A 270 -17.50 -23.61 1.19
C ASP A 270 -17.44 -23.44 -0.33
N GLU A 271 -18.11 -22.41 -0.86
CA GLU A 271 -18.15 -22.09 -2.30
C GLU A 271 -16.85 -21.44 -2.82
N ASN A 272 -15.93 -21.02 -1.94
CA ASN A 272 -14.66 -20.40 -2.29
C ASN A 272 -13.48 -21.12 -1.62
N PRO A 273 -13.13 -22.34 -2.05
CA PRO A 273 -12.11 -23.16 -1.37
C PRO A 273 -10.71 -22.56 -1.38
N ASP A 274 -10.37 -21.75 -2.36
CA ASP A 274 -9.05 -21.11 -2.50
C ASP A 274 -8.94 -19.79 -1.73
N ALA A 275 -10.07 -19.21 -1.29
CA ALA A 275 -10.05 -17.99 -0.51
C ALA A 275 -9.74 -18.27 0.95
N SER A 276 -8.83 -17.51 1.54
CA SER A 276 -8.48 -17.58 2.96
C SER A 276 -8.86 -16.31 3.72
N ARG A 277 -9.24 -15.24 3.01
CA ARG A 277 -9.62 -13.96 3.60
C ARG A 277 -11.07 -13.60 3.25
N PHE A 278 -11.84 -13.22 4.27
CA PHE A 278 -13.24 -12.83 4.15
C PHE A 278 -13.43 -11.45 4.79
N PHE A 279 -13.70 -10.46 3.94
CA PHE A 279 -13.89 -9.09 4.38
C PHE A 279 -15.37 -8.81 4.66
N LEU A 280 -15.70 -8.48 5.90
CA LEU A 280 -17.06 -8.33 6.43
C LEU A 280 -17.36 -6.85 6.70
N GLY A 281 -17.44 -6.03 5.63
CA GLY A 281 -17.62 -4.60 5.74
C GLY A 281 -19.09 -4.16 5.91
N ASN A 282 -19.34 -3.25 6.85
CA ASN A 282 -20.62 -2.57 7.00
C ASN A 282 -20.95 -1.71 5.76
N SER A 283 -22.22 -1.34 5.59
CA SER A 283 -22.68 -0.49 4.48
C SER A 283 -22.02 0.89 4.51
N ASP A 284 -21.86 1.50 3.35
CA ASP A 284 -21.32 2.86 3.16
C ASP A 284 -22.36 3.91 3.58
N ALA A 285 -22.62 3.98 4.89
CA ALA A 285 -23.56 4.91 5.48
C ALA A 285 -23.18 5.26 6.93
N VAL A 286 -23.28 6.54 7.25
CA VAL A 286 -22.99 7.07 8.60
C VAL A 286 -24.01 6.57 9.63
N THR A 287 -25.28 6.46 9.22
CA THR A 287 -26.41 6.19 10.13
C THR A 287 -26.44 4.74 10.56
N GLN A 288 -26.37 4.50 11.85
CA GLN A 288 -26.51 3.18 12.47
C GLN A 288 -27.94 2.94 12.99
N CYS A 289 -28.27 1.70 13.33
CA CYS A 289 -29.59 1.36 13.90
C CYS A 289 -29.78 2.01 15.27
N THR A 290 -30.91 2.69 15.44
CA THR A 290 -31.31 3.37 16.68
C THR A 290 -32.62 2.79 17.30
N CYS A 291 -32.95 1.54 17.00
CA CYS A 291 -34.11 0.88 17.60
C CYS A 291 -33.91 0.67 19.10
N ASN A 292 -35.02 0.44 19.82
CA ASN A 292 -35.00 0.26 21.28
C ASN A 292 -34.04 -0.87 21.71
N ARG A 293 -33.91 -1.95 20.94
CA ARG A 293 -32.95 -3.04 21.20
C ARG A 293 -31.51 -2.57 21.15
N CYS A 294 -31.16 -1.80 20.12
CA CYS A 294 -29.80 -1.25 19.99
C CYS A 294 -29.49 -0.25 21.11
N ILE A 295 -30.47 0.59 21.49
CA ILE A 295 -30.30 1.54 22.62
C ILE A 295 -30.07 0.77 23.92
N ALA A 296 -30.94 -0.19 24.24
CA ALA A 296 -30.83 -0.99 25.47
C ALA A 296 -29.50 -1.77 25.53
N MET A 297 -29.08 -2.35 24.43
CA MET A 297 -27.83 -3.10 24.37
C MET A 297 -26.58 -2.21 24.53
N LYS A 298 -26.62 -0.97 23.99
CA LYS A 298 -25.54 0.02 24.25
C LYS A 298 -25.46 0.41 25.72
N GLU A 299 -26.62 0.60 26.37
CA GLU A 299 -26.68 0.90 27.79
C GLU A 299 -26.19 -0.27 28.65
N GLU A 300 -26.58 -1.51 28.31
CA GLU A 300 -26.19 -2.73 29.02
C GLU A 300 -24.67 -2.94 29.00
N TYR A 301 -24.04 -2.76 27.83
CA TYR A 301 -22.59 -2.96 27.65
C TYR A 301 -21.76 -1.68 27.79
N HIS A 302 -22.40 -0.54 28.11
CA HIS A 302 -21.77 0.79 28.23
C HIS A 302 -20.93 1.16 27.00
N THR A 303 -21.41 0.85 25.80
CA THR A 303 -20.64 0.92 24.57
C THR A 303 -21.31 1.73 23.45
N ASN A 304 -20.62 1.88 22.32
CA ASN A 304 -21.09 2.57 21.12
C ASN A 304 -21.59 1.59 20.03
N SER A 305 -21.83 2.08 18.82
CA SER A 305 -22.27 1.24 17.68
C SER A 305 -21.23 0.22 17.25
N ALA A 306 -19.94 0.55 17.34
CA ALA A 306 -18.84 -0.36 17.03
C ALA A 306 -18.82 -1.54 18.03
N GLY A 307 -19.10 -1.28 19.31
CA GLY A 307 -19.23 -2.35 20.31
C GLY A 307 -20.36 -3.31 19.99
N LEU A 308 -21.53 -2.81 19.54
CA LEU A 308 -22.61 -3.71 19.09
C LEU A 308 -22.20 -4.55 17.87
N MET A 309 -21.44 -3.97 16.94
CA MET A 309 -20.90 -4.69 15.80
C MET A 309 -19.92 -5.78 16.26
N MET A 310 -19.06 -5.51 17.25
CA MET A 310 -18.14 -6.52 17.80
C MET A 310 -18.90 -7.66 18.48
N ILE A 311 -19.91 -7.38 19.27
CA ILE A 311 -20.76 -8.41 19.91
C ILE A 311 -21.41 -9.30 18.84
N PHE A 312 -21.96 -8.70 17.78
CA PHE A 312 -22.49 -9.44 16.63
C PHE A 312 -21.43 -10.36 16.02
N PHE A 313 -20.25 -9.83 15.69
CA PHE A 313 -19.19 -10.63 15.10
C PHE A 313 -18.70 -11.74 16.02
N ASN A 314 -18.56 -11.49 17.31
CA ASN A 314 -18.12 -12.51 18.26
C ASN A 314 -19.04 -13.74 18.19
N HIS A 315 -20.37 -13.54 18.29
CA HIS A 315 -21.33 -14.64 18.19
C HIS A 315 -21.33 -15.35 16.82
N VAL A 316 -21.23 -14.59 15.72
CA VAL A 316 -21.19 -15.16 14.37
C VAL A 316 -19.91 -15.95 14.17
N LEU A 317 -18.75 -15.38 14.53
CA LEU A 317 -17.45 -15.99 14.29
C LEU A 317 -17.17 -17.16 15.22
N ASP A 318 -17.70 -17.21 16.44
CA ASP A 318 -17.65 -18.41 17.28
C ASP A 318 -18.25 -19.61 16.54
N THR A 319 -19.39 -19.42 15.87
CA THR A 319 -20.05 -20.49 15.09
C THR A 319 -19.27 -20.83 13.82
N VAL A 320 -18.84 -19.80 13.07
CA VAL A 320 -18.12 -19.98 11.80
C VAL A 320 -16.75 -20.60 12.01
N CYS A 321 -16.00 -20.15 13.02
CA CYS A 321 -14.68 -20.68 13.33
C CYS A 321 -14.76 -22.13 13.83
N ALA A 322 -15.73 -22.49 14.64
CA ALA A 322 -15.95 -23.88 15.04
C ALA A 322 -16.20 -24.79 13.83
N TYR A 323 -16.94 -24.32 12.84
CA TYR A 323 -17.15 -25.04 11.60
C TYR A 323 -15.85 -25.15 10.77
N THR A 324 -15.14 -24.04 10.55
CA THR A 324 -13.92 -24.02 9.71
C THR A 324 -12.80 -24.84 10.33
N ASP A 325 -12.61 -24.81 11.64
CA ASP A 325 -11.59 -25.59 12.34
C ASP A 325 -11.85 -27.11 12.24
N ALA A 326 -13.13 -27.49 12.16
CA ALA A 326 -13.51 -28.91 11.98
C ALA A 326 -13.38 -29.40 10.53
N HIS A 327 -13.62 -28.53 9.53
CA HIS A 327 -13.70 -28.92 8.11
C HIS A 327 -12.49 -28.49 7.29
N TYR A 328 -11.77 -27.44 7.71
CA TYR A 328 -10.66 -26.82 6.98
C TYR A 328 -9.50 -26.43 7.92
N PRO A 329 -8.94 -27.34 8.73
CA PRO A 329 -7.98 -27.02 9.79
C PRO A 329 -6.70 -26.33 9.28
N ASP A 330 -6.31 -26.64 8.04
CA ASP A 330 -5.06 -26.16 7.45
C ASP A 330 -5.24 -24.91 6.56
N ARG A 331 -6.48 -24.38 6.44
CA ARG A 331 -6.77 -23.33 5.47
C ARG A 331 -6.41 -21.90 5.92
N GLY A 332 -6.13 -21.67 7.20
CA GLY A 332 -5.72 -20.34 7.70
C GLY A 332 -6.75 -19.22 7.45
N ILE A 333 -8.06 -19.51 7.65
CA ILE A 333 -9.15 -18.57 7.35
C ILE A 333 -9.13 -17.38 8.30
N GLU A 334 -9.15 -16.17 7.75
CA GLU A 334 -9.14 -14.88 8.45
C GLU A 334 -10.35 -14.02 8.06
N PHE A 335 -10.73 -13.13 8.98
CA PHE A 335 -11.81 -12.17 8.78
C PHE A 335 -11.33 -10.75 9.03
N SER A 336 -11.84 -9.80 8.26
CA SER A 336 -11.59 -8.36 8.48
C SER A 336 -12.89 -7.59 8.42
N THR A 337 -12.97 -6.47 9.15
CA THR A 337 -14.09 -5.52 9.07
C THR A 337 -13.59 -4.08 9.14
N TYR A 338 -14.41 -3.13 8.68
CA TYR A 338 -14.08 -1.71 8.75
C TYR A 338 -14.32 -1.12 10.15
N ALA A 339 -13.37 -0.33 10.64
CA ALA A 339 -13.65 0.79 11.54
C ALA A 339 -13.86 2.04 10.67
N TYR A 340 -15.11 2.31 10.30
CA TYR A 340 -15.49 3.30 9.28
C TYR A 340 -16.82 3.95 9.59
N GLU A 341 -16.96 5.25 9.31
CA GLU A 341 -18.21 6.01 9.44
C GLU A 341 -18.87 5.84 10.81
N GLY A 342 -20.10 5.36 10.88
CA GLY A 342 -20.87 5.22 12.13
C GLY A 342 -20.36 4.16 13.11
N VAL A 343 -19.31 3.40 12.75
CA VAL A 343 -18.60 2.44 13.61
C VAL A 343 -17.08 2.74 13.66
N PHE A 344 -16.70 3.98 13.36
CA PHE A 344 -15.31 4.42 13.33
C PHE A 344 -14.68 4.46 14.73
N GLU A 345 -15.42 5.00 15.71
CA GLU A 345 -14.94 5.15 17.08
C GLU A 345 -14.82 3.79 17.79
N PRO A 346 -13.65 3.47 18.38
CA PRO A 346 -13.45 2.20 19.07
C PRO A 346 -14.37 2.03 20.30
N PRO A 347 -14.75 0.80 20.66
CA PRO A 347 -15.57 0.52 21.84
C PRO A 347 -14.70 0.46 23.12
N VAL A 348 -14.06 1.57 23.44
CA VAL A 348 -13.11 1.68 24.55
C VAL A 348 -13.34 2.94 25.39
N LYS A 349 -12.84 2.91 26.61
CA LYS A 349 -12.76 4.07 27.51
C LYS A 349 -11.32 4.29 27.97
N SER A 350 -11.01 5.52 28.40
CA SER A 350 -9.70 5.83 28.98
C SER A 350 -9.46 5.01 30.26
N ASP A 351 -8.24 4.50 30.42
CA ASP A 351 -7.76 3.85 31.65
C ASP A 351 -7.33 4.83 32.74
N GLY A 352 -7.39 6.15 32.45
CA GLY A 352 -6.95 7.23 33.35
C GLY A 352 -5.43 7.46 33.38
N ASN A 353 -4.63 6.64 32.66
CA ASN A 353 -3.16 6.71 32.61
C ASN A 353 -2.63 7.03 31.21
N GLY A 354 -3.51 7.45 30.29
CA GLY A 354 -3.17 7.76 28.91
C GLY A 354 -3.35 6.58 27.94
N GLY A 355 -3.85 5.43 28.41
CA GLY A 355 -4.21 4.26 27.62
C GLY A 355 -5.71 4.07 27.50
N TYR A 356 -6.09 2.95 26.87
CA TYR A 356 -7.49 2.54 26.65
C TYR A 356 -7.72 1.12 27.14
N ILE A 357 -8.92 0.89 27.64
CA ILE A 357 -9.45 -0.43 28.00
C ILE A 357 -10.81 -0.63 27.34
N PRO A 358 -11.24 -1.87 27.02
CA PRO A 358 -12.53 -2.12 26.41
C PRO A 358 -13.67 -1.64 27.33
N ASP A 359 -14.78 -1.19 26.73
CA ASP A 359 -15.99 -0.80 27.45
C ASP A 359 -16.54 -1.95 28.30
N SER A 360 -16.46 -3.17 27.74
CA SER A 360 -16.74 -4.45 28.40
C SER A 360 -15.96 -5.57 27.69
N GLU A 361 -15.87 -6.75 28.31
CA GLU A 361 -15.23 -7.93 27.68
C GLU A 361 -15.96 -8.37 26.40
N ALA A 362 -17.29 -8.17 26.32
CA ALA A 362 -18.10 -8.58 25.18
C ALA A 362 -17.78 -7.83 23.89
N VAL A 363 -17.18 -6.62 23.97
CA VAL A 363 -16.85 -5.79 22.81
C VAL A 363 -15.41 -5.99 22.31
N ILE A 364 -14.61 -6.83 22.96
CA ILE A 364 -13.28 -7.21 22.46
C ILE A 364 -13.49 -7.99 21.16
N PRO A 365 -12.88 -7.59 20.04
CA PRO A 365 -13.04 -8.31 18.76
C PRO A 365 -12.61 -9.77 18.86
N HIS A 366 -13.32 -10.66 18.18
CA HIS A 366 -12.92 -12.06 18.06
C HIS A 366 -11.47 -12.17 17.54
N LYS A 367 -10.66 -13.07 18.11
CA LYS A 367 -9.21 -13.19 17.83
C LYS A 367 -8.83 -13.36 16.35
N ARG A 368 -9.77 -13.85 15.51
CA ARG A 368 -9.59 -14.02 14.05
C ARG A 368 -10.20 -12.86 13.25
N LEU A 369 -10.71 -11.83 13.91
CA LEU A 369 -11.26 -10.63 13.27
C LEU A 369 -10.23 -9.50 13.33
N LYS A 370 -9.73 -9.09 12.18
CA LYS A 370 -8.85 -7.94 12.01
C LYS A 370 -9.68 -6.68 11.82
N ILE A 371 -9.20 -5.55 12.34
CA ILE A 371 -9.87 -4.25 12.19
C ILE A 371 -9.15 -3.42 11.15
N MET A 372 -9.81 -3.15 10.02
CA MET A 372 -9.33 -2.22 9.01
C MET A 372 -9.74 -0.81 9.39
N PHE A 373 -8.82 -0.08 9.96
CA PHE A 373 -8.99 1.32 10.34
C PHE A 373 -9.06 2.20 9.10
N THR A 374 -10.16 2.92 8.93
CA THR A 374 -10.53 3.60 7.67
C THR A 374 -10.86 5.07 7.94
N PRO A 375 -9.86 5.93 8.20
CA PRO A 375 -10.05 7.34 8.57
C PRO A 375 -10.30 8.22 7.34
N LEU A 376 -11.55 8.34 6.92
CA LEU A 376 -11.96 9.12 5.74
C LEU A 376 -11.57 10.60 5.81
N LEU A 377 -11.52 11.17 7.02
CA LEU A 377 -11.28 12.60 7.24
C LEU A 377 -9.83 12.93 7.67
N ILE A 378 -8.88 12.04 7.41
CA ILE A 378 -7.48 12.33 7.70
C ILE A 378 -6.98 13.48 6.81
N ASN A 379 -6.23 14.41 7.41
CA ASN A 379 -5.62 15.51 6.67
C ASN A 379 -4.16 15.16 6.33
N ASN A 380 -3.91 14.81 5.08
CA ASN A 380 -2.61 14.38 4.58
C ASN A 380 -1.49 15.44 4.64
N MET A 381 -1.81 16.70 4.98
CA MET A 381 -0.83 17.77 5.19
C MET A 381 -0.18 17.75 6.57
N TYR A 382 -0.70 16.92 7.48
CA TYR A 382 -0.29 16.85 8.88
C TYR A 382 0.02 15.41 9.27
N THR A 383 0.93 15.24 10.21
CA THR A 383 1.18 13.91 10.79
C THR A 383 -0.03 13.44 11.62
N LEU A 384 -0.08 12.15 11.94
CA LEU A 384 -1.24 11.58 12.64
C LEU A 384 -1.45 12.17 14.02
N ASP A 385 -0.39 12.59 14.72
CA ASP A 385 -0.46 13.16 16.09
C ASP A 385 -0.66 14.69 16.12
N GLU A 386 -0.57 15.38 14.97
CA GLU A 386 -0.87 16.81 14.90
C GLU A 386 -2.37 17.08 15.05
N VAL A 387 -2.72 18.28 15.53
CA VAL A 387 -4.09 18.67 15.92
C VAL A 387 -5.18 18.30 14.89
N PRO A 388 -5.01 18.51 13.56
CA PRO A 388 -6.05 18.14 12.59
C PRO A 388 -6.39 16.64 12.54
N ASN A 389 -5.42 15.78 12.91
CA ASN A 389 -5.55 14.32 12.84
C ASN A 389 -5.64 13.65 14.21
N LYS A 390 -5.48 14.39 15.29
CA LYS A 390 -5.34 13.85 16.64
C LYS A 390 -6.48 12.92 17.04
N ALA A 391 -7.73 13.27 16.74
CA ALA A 391 -8.89 12.42 17.03
C ALA A 391 -8.83 11.09 16.26
N ASN A 392 -8.43 11.13 14.98
CA ASN A 392 -8.24 9.90 14.19
C ASN A 392 -7.13 9.02 14.79
N PHE A 393 -6.04 9.64 15.25
CA PHE A 393 -4.95 8.90 15.88
C PHE A 393 -5.34 8.29 17.22
N GLU A 394 -6.09 9.01 18.05
CA GLU A 394 -6.66 8.49 19.32
C GLU A 394 -7.58 7.30 19.05
N SER A 395 -8.43 7.34 18.01
CA SER A 395 -9.28 6.22 17.60
C SER A 395 -8.45 5.02 17.10
N LEU A 396 -7.37 5.24 16.35
CA LEU A 396 -6.45 4.18 15.94
C LEU A 396 -5.83 3.47 17.15
N ILE A 397 -5.30 4.23 18.11
CA ILE A 397 -4.71 3.66 19.34
C ILE A 397 -5.76 2.95 20.17
N GLY A 398 -6.98 3.48 20.24
CA GLY A 398 -8.11 2.82 20.90
C GLY A 398 -8.44 1.46 20.28
N TRP A 399 -8.52 1.36 18.95
CA TRP A 399 -8.70 0.08 18.27
C TRP A 399 -7.52 -0.87 18.48
N ALA A 400 -6.28 -0.38 18.39
CA ALA A 400 -5.08 -1.17 18.62
C ALA A 400 -4.99 -1.72 20.06
N SER A 401 -5.68 -1.12 21.03
CA SER A 401 -5.68 -1.61 22.41
C SER A 401 -6.58 -2.84 22.62
N VAL A 402 -7.53 -3.12 21.71
CA VAL A 402 -8.52 -4.20 21.85
C VAL A 402 -8.50 -5.21 20.71
N ALA A 403 -8.08 -4.83 19.51
CA ALA A 403 -7.99 -5.72 18.36
C ALA A 403 -6.74 -6.60 18.43
N SER A 404 -6.82 -7.80 17.86
CA SER A 404 -5.67 -8.70 17.69
C SER A 404 -4.70 -8.17 16.64
N GLU A 405 -5.23 -7.51 15.60
CA GLU A 405 -4.48 -6.97 14.48
C GLU A 405 -5.19 -5.77 13.87
N ILE A 406 -4.42 -4.76 13.49
CA ILE A 406 -4.90 -3.56 12.81
C ILE A 406 -4.42 -3.57 11.37
N GLU A 407 -5.28 -3.14 10.48
CA GLU A 407 -5.01 -2.85 9.07
C GLU A 407 -5.36 -1.39 8.80
N MET A 408 -4.72 -0.75 7.84
CA MET A 408 -5.00 0.64 7.46
C MET A 408 -5.59 0.72 6.06
N TYR A 409 -6.68 1.47 5.93
CA TYR A 409 -7.24 1.91 4.65
C TYR A 409 -7.03 3.41 4.51
N GLY A 410 -6.05 3.82 3.70
CA GLY A 410 -5.69 5.21 3.48
C GLY A 410 -6.40 5.86 2.29
N TYR A 411 -6.54 7.18 2.33
CA TYR A 411 -7.09 7.99 1.25
C TYR A 411 -6.07 9.06 0.84
N ASN A 412 -5.23 8.77 -0.14
CA ASN A 412 -4.16 9.65 -0.60
C ASN A 412 -4.47 10.35 -1.93
N TYR A 413 -5.71 10.76 -2.13
CA TYR A 413 -6.19 11.46 -3.31
C TYR A 413 -7.37 12.38 -2.98
N TYR A 414 -7.83 13.15 -3.96
CA TYR A 414 -9.05 13.94 -3.86
C TYR A 414 -10.18 13.29 -4.66
N THR A 415 -11.27 12.93 -4.02
CA THR A 415 -12.43 12.28 -4.66
C THR A 415 -13.06 13.14 -5.76
N ARG A 416 -12.83 14.46 -5.70
CA ARG A 416 -13.38 15.46 -6.63
C ARG A 416 -12.38 15.95 -7.68
N SER A 417 -11.13 15.49 -7.65
CA SER A 417 -10.08 15.87 -8.60
C SER A 417 -9.21 14.67 -8.95
N THR A 418 -8.84 14.59 -10.22
CA THR A 418 -7.89 13.57 -10.70
C THR A 418 -6.55 14.17 -11.11
N THR A 419 -6.34 15.47 -10.97
CA THR A 419 -5.13 16.17 -11.42
C THR A 419 -4.39 16.90 -10.30
N VAL A 420 -5.03 17.08 -9.15
CA VAL A 420 -4.40 17.74 -8.01
C VAL A 420 -3.78 16.69 -7.09
N THR A 421 -2.50 16.83 -6.87
CA THR A 421 -1.69 15.88 -6.10
C THR A 421 -1.98 15.99 -4.61
N SER A 422 -2.18 14.89 -3.93
CA SER A 422 -2.27 14.84 -2.47
C SER A 422 -0.90 15.05 -1.81
N GLY A 423 -0.88 15.68 -0.64
CA GLY A 423 0.35 16.23 -0.03
C GLY A 423 1.11 15.30 0.91
N THR A 424 1.21 14.02 0.62
CA THR A 424 1.85 13.03 1.51
C THR A 424 3.37 13.08 1.56
N PHE A 425 4.04 13.91 0.75
CA PHE A 425 5.50 13.99 0.65
C PHE A 425 6.23 14.28 1.97
N ASN A 426 5.59 15.04 2.87
CA ASN A 426 6.16 15.46 4.13
C ASN A 426 5.67 14.64 5.33
N THR A 427 4.67 13.80 5.16
CA THR A 427 3.95 13.14 6.26
C THR A 427 3.99 11.62 6.19
N PHE A 428 4.17 11.03 5.02
CA PHE A 428 4.05 9.57 4.83
C PHE A 428 5.03 8.76 5.68
N SER A 429 6.31 9.19 5.78
CA SER A 429 7.30 8.47 6.61
C SER A 429 6.92 8.43 8.09
N ASP A 430 6.32 9.51 8.60
CA ASP A 430 5.83 9.54 9.98
C ASP A 430 4.56 8.70 10.12
N THR A 431 3.65 8.82 9.17
CA THR A 431 2.40 8.05 9.15
C THR A 431 2.67 6.55 9.19
N ILE A 432 3.52 6.02 8.28
CA ILE A 432 3.76 4.56 8.22
C ILE A 432 4.50 4.03 9.47
N ARG A 433 5.42 4.83 10.06
CA ARG A 433 6.05 4.48 11.34
C ARG A 433 5.03 4.38 12.47
N ARG A 434 4.13 5.36 12.59
CA ARG A 434 3.09 5.35 13.63
C ARG A 434 2.09 4.23 13.45
N LEU A 435 1.78 3.87 12.21
CA LEU A 435 0.94 2.70 11.91
C LEU A 435 1.64 1.41 12.35
N LYS A 436 2.92 1.24 12.03
CA LYS A 436 3.74 0.12 12.51
C LYS A 436 3.76 0.07 14.05
N ASP A 437 4.04 1.21 14.71
CA ASP A 437 4.09 1.31 16.17
C ASP A 437 2.73 0.99 16.83
N ALA A 438 1.62 1.23 16.13
CA ALA A 438 0.28 0.83 16.54
C ALA A 438 -0.05 -0.65 16.22
N GLY A 439 0.89 -1.41 15.65
CA GLY A 439 0.68 -2.82 15.31
C GLY A 439 -0.07 -3.02 13.99
N CYS A 440 -0.03 -2.04 13.09
CA CYS A 440 -0.64 -2.17 11.77
C CYS A 440 0.21 -3.10 10.89
N THR A 441 -0.40 -4.18 10.39
CA THR A 441 0.27 -5.19 9.57
C THR A 441 0.06 -4.99 8.08
N TYR A 442 -1.05 -4.32 7.68
CA TYR A 442 -1.40 -4.08 6.28
C TYR A 442 -1.71 -2.62 6.00
N TYR A 443 -1.19 -2.12 4.90
CA TYR A 443 -1.48 -0.80 4.37
C TYR A 443 -2.14 -0.92 2.99
N TYR A 444 -3.41 -0.58 2.93
CA TYR A 444 -4.16 -0.40 1.70
C TYR A 444 -4.41 1.09 1.46
N GLU A 445 -4.39 1.54 0.21
CA GLU A 445 -4.54 2.95 -0.12
C GLU A 445 -5.40 3.14 -1.37
N GLU A 446 -6.43 3.95 -1.25
CA GLU A 446 -7.04 4.56 -2.41
C GLU A 446 -6.18 5.73 -2.90
N GLY A 447 -5.70 5.62 -4.13
CA GLY A 447 -4.76 6.57 -4.72
C GLY A 447 -3.32 6.02 -4.76
N PRO A 448 -2.40 6.77 -5.36
CA PRO A 448 -2.59 8.02 -6.08
C PRO A 448 -3.43 7.87 -7.36
N THR A 449 -4.17 8.90 -7.75
CA THR A 449 -5.00 8.85 -8.96
C THR A 449 -4.17 9.04 -10.23
N ARG A 450 -4.58 8.38 -11.33
CA ARG A 450 -3.83 8.34 -12.59
C ARG A 450 -3.49 9.70 -13.22
N GLY A 451 -4.17 10.76 -12.81
CA GLY A 451 -4.03 12.10 -13.40
C GLY A 451 -3.23 13.09 -12.58
N GLU A 452 -2.76 12.74 -11.38
CA GLU A 452 -1.98 13.63 -10.53
C GLU A 452 -0.46 13.55 -10.82
N ASN A 453 0.31 14.47 -10.24
CA ASN A 453 1.76 14.41 -10.33
C ASN A 453 2.36 13.33 -9.44
N PHE A 454 3.51 12.80 -9.83
CA PHE A 454 4.34 11.87 -9.06
C PHE A 454 3.69 10.54 -8.71
N VAL A 455 2.78 10.03 -9.55
CA VAL A 455 2.11 8.74 -9.29
C VAL A 455 3.11 7.60 -9.16
N GLN A 456 4.02 7.45 -10.14
CA GLN A 456 5.01 6.36 -10.12
C GLN A 456 6.00 6.52 -8.95
N LEU A 457 6.44 7.75 -8.67
CA LEU A 457 7.30 8.04 -7.52
C LEU A 457 6.62 7.66 -6.20
N LYS A 458 5.35 8.03 -6.01
CA LYS A 458 4.60 7.68 -4.80
C LYS A 458 4.46 6.16 -4.66
N LEU A 459 4.10 5.46 -5.74
CA LEU A 459 3.98 4.00 -5.73
C LEU A 459 5.30 3.34 -5.30
N TYR A 460 6.42 3.76 -5.86
CA TYR A 460 7.73 3.24 -5.51
C TYR A 460 8.13 3.57 -4.07
N VAL A 461 8.16 4.87 -3.72
CA VAL A 461 8.64 5.32 -2.40
C VAL A 461 7.82 4.73 -1.27
N GLN A 462 6.49 4.75 -1.40
CA GLN A 462 5.61 4.22 -0.38
C GLN A 462 5.76 2.70 -0.22
N SER A 463 5.98 1.94 -1.30
CA SER A 463 6.25 0.50 -1.22
C SER A 463 7.56 0.23 -0.48
N LYS A 464 8.62 1.00 -0.77
CA LYS A 464 9.91 0.87 -0.05
C LYS A 464 9.74 1.19 1.44
N LEU A 465 8.99 2.25 1.78
CA LEU A 465 8.77 2.63 3.17
C LEU A 465 7.83 1.67 3.93
N CYS A 466 6.89 1.02 3.27
CA CYS A 466 6.10 -0.06 3.88
C CYS A 466 6.99 -1.26 4.21
N LYS A 467 7.92 -1.63 3.31
CA LYS A 467 8.90 -2.70 3.55
C LYS A 467 9.88 -2.33 4.67
N ASP A 468 10.35 -1.09 4.69
CA ASP A 468 11.31 -0.59 5.69
C ASP A 468 11.02 0.86 6.08
N THR A 469 10.38 1.06 7.23
CA THR A 469 10.00 2.37 7.76
C THR A 469 11.19 3.23 8.21
N THR A 470 12.41 2.69 8.22
CA THR A 470 13.63 3.44 8.56
C THR A 470 14.18 4.23 7.39
N LEU A 471 13.74 3.94 6.16
CA LEU A 471 14.18 4.62 4.96
C LEU A 471 13.76 6.10 4.95
N SER A 472 14.61 6.93 4.33
CA SER A 472 14.30 8.34 4.07
C SER A 472 13.42 8.47 2.84
N TYR A 473 12.27 9.17 2.97
CA TYR A 473 11.41 9.46 1.83
C TYR A 473 12.18 10.21 0.73
N ASP A 474 12.97 11.22 1.10
CA ASP A 474 13.69 12.06 0.14
C ASP A 474 14.81 11.31 -0.59
N GLU A 475 15.61 10.52 0.14
CA GLU A 475 16.68 9.74 -0.48
C GLU A 475 16.10 8.71 -1.45
N THR A 476 15.03 8.02 -1.06
CA THR A 476 14.32 7.06 -1.92
C THR A 476 13.67 7.75 -3.13
N ALA A 477 13.11 8.95 -2.93
CA ALA A 477 12.54 9.76 -4.02
C ALA A 477 13.61 10.25 -5.00
N TYR A 478 14.78 10.68 -4.51
CA TYR A 478 15.87 11.11 -5.38
C TYR A 478 16.48 9.97 -6.17
N ASP A 479 16.61 8.79 -5.59
CA ASP A 479 17.05 7.59 -6.28
C ASP A 479 16.05 7.23 -7.41
N PHE A 480 14.75 7.25 -7.12
CA PHE A 480 13.72 7.08 -8.15
C PHE A 480 13.86 8.11 -9.28
N ILE A 481 13.97 9.40 -8.95
CA ILE A 481 14.02 10.49 -9.94
C ILE A 481 15.25 10.34 -10.85
N GLU A 482 16.40 9.95 -10.32
CA GLU A 482 17.60 9.74 -11.10
C GLU A 482 17.43 8.67 -12.17
N HIS A 483 16.87 7.53 -11.78
CA HIS A 483 16.71 6.40 -12.69
C HIS A 483 15.49 6.54 -13.62
N TYR A 484 14.38 7.11 -13.11
CA TYR A 484 13.16 7.22 -13.89
C TYR A 484 13.20 8.34 -14.93
N TYR A 485 13.80 9.51 -14.61
CA TYR A 485 13.85 10.65 -15.52
C TYR A 485 15.21 10.83 -16.22
N GLY A 486 16.24 10.07 -15.86
CA GLY A 486 17.53 10.05 -16.51
C GLY A 486 18.15 11.46 -16.68
N PRO A 487 18.46 11.92 -17.91
CA PRO A 487 19.06 13.25 -18.12
C PRO A 487 18.22 14.41 -17.61
N ALA A 488 16.91 14.25 -17.49
CA ALA A 488 16.00 15.26 -16.91
C ALA A 488 15.97 15.26 -15.38
N ALA A 489 16.68 14.35 -14.71
CA ALA A 489 16.63 14.18 -13.25
C ALA A 489 16.93 15.47 -12.48
N GLY A 490 17.85 16.31 -12.97
CA GLY A 490 18.18 17.59 -12.35
C GLY A 490 16.99 18.56 -12.26
N ALA A 491 16.23 18.70 -13.33
CA ALA A 491 15.02 19.51 -13.38
C ALA A 491 13.88 18.87 -12.54
N MET A 492 13.75 17.55 -12.62
CA MET A 492 12.71 16.80 -11.91
C MET A 492 12.94 16.78 -10.39
N LYS A 493 14.18 16.79 -9.91
CA LYS A 493 14.49 17.01 -8.48
C LYS A 493 14.04 18.40 -8.01
N LYS A 494 14.27 19.44 -8.81
CA LYS A 494 13.75 20.79 -8.50
C LYS A 494 12.21 20.83 -8.50
N PHE A 495 11.59 20.10 -9.43
CA PHE A 495 10.14 19.96 -9.51
C PHE A 495 9.56 19.25 -8.27
N TYR A 496 10.17 18.18 -7.83
CA TYR A 496 9.82 17.49 -6.58
C TYR A 496 9.99 18.42 -5.35
N GLN A 497 11.12 19.11 -5.23
CA GLN A 497 11.37 20.06 -4.15
C GLN A 497 10.38 21.24 -4.15
N LEU A 498 9.97 21.71 -5.32
CA LEU A 498 8.93 22.73 -5.44
C LEU A 498 7.65 22.28 -4.73
N PHE A 499 7.18 21.05 -4.99
CA PHE A 499 5.99 20.51 -4.34
C PHE A 499 6.18 20.40 -2.82
N LYS A 500 7.25 19.77 -2.37
CA LYS A 500 7.53 19.63 -0.93
C LYS A 500 7.53 20.95 -0.20
N ASN A 501 8.28 21.91 -0.71
CA ASN A 501 8.41 23.24 -0.08
C ASN A 501 7.11 24.02 -0.11
N TYR A 502 6.38 23.95 -1.25
CA TYR A 502 5.11 24.62 -1.40
C TYR A 502 4.06 24.05 -0.43
N TYR A 503 3.97 22.75 -0.34
CA TYR A 503 3.03 22.07 0.57
C TYR A 503 3.41 22.34 2.04
N ALA A 504 4.66 22.25 2.41
CA ALA A 504 5.10 22.56 3.77
C ALA A 504 4.82 24.02 4.18
N SER A 505 5.11 24.99 3.27
CA SER A 505 4.95 26.41 3.55
C SER A 505 3.50 26.90 3.58
N ASN A 506 2.58 26.16 2.92
CA ASN A 506 1.19 26.57 2.75
C ASN A 506 0.18 25.61 3.39
N ARG A 507 0.63 24.66 4.20
CA ARG A 507 -0.20 23.55 4.70
C ARG A 507 -1.49 24.00 5.38
N GLU A 508 -1.53 25.14 6.04
CA GLU A 508 -2.73 25.71 6.69
C GLU A 508 -3.82 26.14 5.68
N ASN A 509 -3.42 26.42 4.45
CA ASN A 509 -4.30 26.88 3.38
C ASN A 509 -4.68 25.76 2.40
N MET A 510 -4.11 24.57 2.59
CA MET A 510 -4.25 23.48 1.66
C MET A 510 -5.42 22.56 2.02
N PRO A 511 -6.21 22.13 1.04
CA PRO A 511 -7.14 21.06 1.24
C PRO A 511 -6.34 19.75 1.45
N GLY A 512 -6.42 19.17 2.63
CA GLY A 512 -5.65 17.95 2.95
C GLY A 512 -6.52 16.69 3.05
N VAL A 513 -7.84 16.86 3.05
CA VAL A 513 -8.82 15.77 3.20
C VAL A 513 -9.33 15.32 1.84
N CYS A 514 -9.46 14.00 1.64
CA CYS A 514 -9.86 13.42 0.35
C CYS A 514 -11.24 13.93 -0.15
N GLN A 515 -12.19 14.21 0.74
CA GLN A 515 -13.53 14.72 0.42
C GLN A 515 -13.61 16.24 0.25
N THR A 516 -12.48 16.95 0.16
CA THR A 516 -12.47 18.41 -0.02
C THR A 516 -13.33 18.84 -1.21
N PRO A 517 -14.18 19.89 -1.07
CA PRO A 517 -14.99 20.39 -2.16
C PRO A 517 -14.16 20.88 -3.35
N ILE A 518 -14.66 20.65 -4.58
CA ILE A 518 -13.97 21.00 -5.83
C ILE A 518 -13.56 22.47 -5.90
N SER A 519 -14.40 23.38 -5.38
CA SER A 519 -14.13 24.83 -5.36
C SER A 519 -12.96 25.20 -4.42
N SER A 520 -12.69 24.39 -3.41
CA SER A 520 -11.53 24.58 -2.53
C SER A 520 -10.27 24.00 -3.16
N ILE A 521 -10.37 22.87 -3.87
CA ILE A 521 -9.27 22.23 -4.59
C ILE A 521 -8.77 23.15 -5.72
N TYR A 522 -9.67 23.61 -6.60
CA TYR A 522 -9.31 24.49 -7.71
C TYR A 522 -9.47 25.97 -7.34
N SER A 523 -8.79 26.41 -6.27
CA SER A 523 -8.82 27.78 -5.80
C SER A 523 -7.48 28.48 -6.00
N VAL A 524 -7.52 29.79 -6.27
CA VAL A 524 -6.32 30.66 -6.36
C VAL A 524 -5.53 30.69 -5.05
N LYS A 525 -6.19 30.40 -3.92
CA LYS A 525 -5.56 30.35 -2.61
C LYS A 525 -4.65 29.12 -2.48
N PHE A 526 -5.08 28.00 -3.04
CA PHE A 526 -4.36 26.73 -3.01
C PHE A 526 -3.42 26.60 -4.21
N LEU A 527 -3.92 26.73 -5.44
CA LEU A 527 -3.15 26.61 -6.67
C LEU A 527 -2.71 28.01 -7.13
N GLN A 528 -1.76 28.60 -6.42
CA GLN A 528 -1.25 29.94 -6.73
C GLN A 528 -0.60 29.97 -8.12
N GLU A 529 -0.75 31.09 -8.84
CA GLU A 529 -0.28 31.23 -10.22
C GLU A 529 1.24 31.01 -10.34
N ASN A 530 2.01 31.56 -9.39
CA ASN A 530 3.46 31.39 -9.37
C ASN A 530 3.85 29.91 -9.20
N PHE A 531 3.15 29.16 -8.36
CA PHE A 531 3.40 27.73 -8.16
C PHE A 531 3.17 26.94 -9.46
N LEU A 532 2.06 27.18 -10.16
CA LEU A 532 1.74 26.52 -11.42
C LEU A 532 2.67 26.96 -12.57
N ASN A 533 3.04 28.22 -12.64
CA ASN A 533 3.98 28.71 -13.66
C ASN A 533 5.38 28.13 -13.43
N THR A 534 5.83 28.02 -12.18
CA THR A 534 7.13 27.40 -11.84
C THR A 534 7.14 25.91 -12.20
N GLN A 535 6.04 25.19 -11.97
CA GLN A 535 5.91 23.79 -12.42
C GLN A 535 6.16 23.68 -13.93
N ILE A 536 5.45 24.48 -14.73
CA ILE A 536 5.56 24.46 -16.18
C ILE A 536 6.99 24.79 -16.64
N SER A 537 7.63 25.80 -16.02
CA SER A 537 9.00 26.19 -16.35
C SER A 537 10.01 25.07 -16.05
N LEU A 538 9.88 24.36 -14.95
CA LEU A 538 10.76 23.24 -14.61
C LEU A 538 10.54 22.04 -15.52
N LEU A 539 9.32 21.80 -15.97
CA LEU A 539 9.03 20.75 -16.96
C LEU A 539 9.53 21.11 -18.36
N GLU A 540 9.54 22.40 -18.72
CA GLU A 540 10.23 22.89 -19.94
C GLU A 540 11.74 22.72 -19.82
N GLU A 541 12.37 22.97 -18.65
CA GLU A 541 13.77 22.66 -18.37
C GLU A 541 14.06 21.15 -18.51
N ALA A 542 13.16 20.29 -18.00
CA ALA A 542 13.26 18.84 -18.14
C ALA A 542 13.18 18.38 -19.61
N ASN A 543 12.28 18.95 -20.41
CA ASN A 543 12.19 18.67 -21.84
C ASN A 543 13.47 19.09 -22.60
N CYS A 544 14.05 20.26 -22.25
CA CYS A 544 15.32 20.70 -22.84
C CYS A 544 16.47 19.75 -22.51
N ALA A 545 16.50 19.17 -21.33
CA ALA A 545 17.57 18.26 -20.88
C ALA A 545 17.64 16.94 -21.67
N ILE A 546 16.57 16.54 -22.34
CA ILE A 546 16.51 15.31 -23.14
C ILE A 546 16.62 15.57 -24.66
N GLU A 547 16.74 16.82 -25.12
CA GLU A 547 16.61 17.18 -26.55
C GLU A 547 17.70 16.50 -27.41
N ASP A 548 18.94 16.37 -26.91
CA ASP A 548 20.05 15.73 -27.63
C ASP A 548 19.75 14.25 -27.92
N LEU A 549 19.05 13.55 -27.02
CA LEU A 549 18.64 12.16 -27.22
C LEU A 549 17.75 11.96 -28.46
N LYS A 550 17.10 13.02 -28.94
CA LYS A 550 16.25 12.94 -30.13
C LYS A 550 16.99 12.44 -31.37
N THR A 551 18.28 12.71 -31.41
CA THR A 551 19.20 12.28 -32.51
C THR A 551 20.15 11.18 -32.10
N GLU A 552 20.50 11.06 -30.81
CA GLU A 552 21.47 10.09 -30.30
C GLU A 552 20.81 8.75 -29.93
N ASP A 553 19.68 8.78 -29.23
CA ASP A 553 18.89 7.62 -28.82
C ASP A 553 17.40 7.94 -28.84
N ARG A 554 16.78 7.72 -29.96
CA ARG A 554 15.37 8.02 -30.20
C ARG A 554 14.43 7.30 -29.21
N GLN A 555 14.73 6.07 -28.84
CA GLN A 555 13.91 5.29 -27.93
C GLN A 555 13.98 5.87 -26.51
N ALA A 556 15.18 6.17 -26.03
CA ALA A 556 15.36 6.83 -24.73
C ALA A 556 14.67 8.21 -24.70
N TYR A 557 14.82 9.01 -25.78
CA TYR A 557 14.11 10.29 -25.91
C TYR A 557 12.60 10.15 -25.71
N GLU A 558 11.97 9.21 -26.43
CA GLU A 558 10.52 8.99 -26.37
C GLU A 558 10.08 8.52 -24.99
N THR A 559 10.87 7.68 -24.34
CA THR A 559 10.63 7.20 -22.97
C THR A 559 10.62 8.36 -21.97
N TYR A 560 11.69 9.17 -21.95
CA TYR A 560 11.78 10.29 -21.01
C TYR A 560 10.78 11.40 -21.32
N LEU A 561 10.54 11.67 -22.60
CA LEU A 561 9.52 12.65 -23.03
C LEU A 561 8.14 12.25 -22.51
N TRP A 562 7.79 10.96 -22.60
CA TRP A 562 6.53 10.45 -22.08
C TRP A 562 6.41 10.71 -20.57
N ARG A 563 7.42 10.31 -19.81
CA ARG A 563 7.47 10.47 -18.34
C ARG A 563 7.37 11.93 -17.90
N ILE A 564 8.03 12.85 -18.60
CA ILE A 564 7.92 14.30 -18.34
C ILE A 564 6.51 14.80 -18.66
N ARG A 565 5.91 14.36 -19.75
CA ARG A 565 4.56 14.80 -20.16
C ARG A 565 3.47 14.31 -19.24
N GLU A 566 3.66 13.18 -18.61
CA GLU A 566 2.77 12.72 -17.56
C GLU A 566 2.69 13.71 -16.38
N GLU A 567 3.80 14.36 -16.05
CA GLU A 567 3.87 15.42 -15.04
C GLU A 567 3.36 16.77 -15.58
N GLU A 568 3.53 17.01 -16.87
CA GLU A 568 3.09 18.25 -17.52
C GLU A 568 1.57 18.35 -17.63
N PHE A 569 0.88 17.23 -17.85
CA PHE A 569 -0.58 17.18 -17.98
C PHE A 569 -1.31 17.80 -16.79
N PRO A 570 -1.14 17.33 -15.54
CA PRO A 570 -1.83 17.92 -14.39
C PRO A 570 -1.46 19.38 -14.16
N ALA A 571 -0.21 19.77 -14.36
CA ALA A 571 0.22 21.17 -14.20
C ALA A 571 -0.55 22.12 -15.13
N ARG A 572 -0.69 21.76 -16.42
CA ARG A 572 -1.41 22.56 -17.41
C ARG A 572 -2.93 22.55 -17.19
N VAL A 573 -3.50 21.39 -16.87
CA VAL A 573 -4.93 21.28 -16.57
C VAL A 573 -5.29 22.11 -15.34
N ASN A 574 -4.54 22.01 -14.26
CA ASN A 574 -4.76 22.77 -13.02
C ASN A 574 -4.69 24.29 -13.28
N ARG A 575 -3.75 24.73 -14.12
CA ARG A 575 -3.64 26.14 -14.51
C ARG A 575 -4.85 26.62 -15.30
N LEU A 576 -5.35 25.83 -16.27
CA LEU A 576 -6.57 26.16 -17.00
C LEU A 576 -7.80 26.19 -16.08
N GLN A 577 -7.94 25.21 -15.18
CA GLN A 577 -9.05 25.15 -14.23
C GLN A 577 -9.17 26.39 -13.35
N VAL A 578 -8.04 26.94 -12.91
CA VAL A 578 -8.01 28.06 -11.95
C VAL A 578 -7.96 29.42 -12.66
N TYR A 579 -7.21 29.54 -13.78
CA TYR A 579 -6.84 30.84 -14.34
C TYR A 579 -7.38 31.11 -15.77
N SER A 580 -8.17 30.18 -16.37
CA SER A 580 -8.69 30.39 -17.73
C SER A 580 -9.46 31.70 -17.89
N SER A 581 -10.20 32.15 -16.88
CA SER A 581 -10.95 33.40 -16.91
C SER A 581 -10.08 34.66 -17.04
N SER A 582 -8.81 34.60 -16.66
CA SER A 582 -7.84 35.69 -16.79
C SER A 582 -6.91 35.56 -18.01
N MET A 583 -7.02 34.47 -18.77
CA MET A 583 -6.22 34.22 -19.96
C MET A 583 -6.90 34.79 -21.24
N SER A 584 -6.08 35.18 -22.22
CA SER A 584 -6.62 35.48 -23.56
C SER A 584 -7.11 34.20 -24.25
N ALA A 585 -8.10 34.32 -25.14
CA ALA A 585 -8.60 33.19 -25.94
C ALA A 585 -7.49 32.48 -26.73
N THR A 586 -6.52 33.24 -27.25
CA THR A 586 -5.34 32.69 -27.94
C THR A 586 -4.52 31.79 -27.00
N LYS A 587 -4.25 32.26 -25.77
CA LYS A 587 -3.50 31.50 -24.80
C LYS A 587 -4.22 30.23 -24.32
N ILE A 588 -5.53 30.32 -24.12
CA ILE A 588 -6.35 29.14 -23.78
C ILE A 588 -6.25 28.10 -24.90
N LYS A 589 -6.39 28.57 -26.18
CA LYS A 589 -6.29 27.69 -27.35
C LYS A 589 -4.93 26.98 -27.42
N GLU A 590 -3.85 27.74 -27.27
CA GLU A 590 -2.48 27.18 -27.24
C GLU A 590 -2.30 26.10 -26.16
N GLU A 591 -2.75 26.35 -24.93
CA GLU A 591 -2.63 25.39 -23.82
C GLU A 591 -3.50 24.15 -24.07
N VAL A 592 -4.74 24.31 -24.53
CA VAL A 592 -5.64 23.20 -24.88
C VAL A 592 -5.06 22.36 -26.01
N GLU A 593 -4.51 22.98 -27.05
CA GLU A 593 -3.88 22.28 -28.18
C GLU A 593 -2.64 21.47 -27.71
N LYS A 594 -1.81 22.02 -26.84
CA LYS A 594 -0.68 21.28 -26.25
C LYS A 594 -1.15 20.03 -25.55
N ILE A 595 -2.20 20.10 -24.73
CA ILE A 595 -2.75 18.96 -23.99
C ILE A 595 -3.41 17.94 -24.94
N ARG A 596 -4.23 18.40 -25.91
CA ARG A 596 -4.94 17.52 -26.85
C ARG A 596 -4.02 16.81 -27.83
N ASN A 597 -2.98 17.48 -28.29
CA ASN A 597 -2.03 16.93 -29.26
C ASN A 597 -0.97 16.05 -28.60
N TRP A 598 -0.94 16.01 -27.29
CA TRP A 598 0.02 15.22 -26.54
C TRP A 598 -0.01 13.72 -26.86
N PRO A 599 -1.17 13.01 -26.93
CA PRO A 599 -1.21 11.62 -27.34
C PRO A 599 -0.71 11.40 -28.78
N ASN A 600 -0.98 12.36 -29.69
CA ASN A 600 -0.63 12.29 -31.11
C ASN A 600 0.84 12.68 -31.40
N SER A 601 1.54 13.25 -30.43
CA SER A 601 2.93 13.66 -30.59
C SER A 601 3.94 12.55 -30.28
N LEU A 602 3.44 11.40 -29.81
CA LEU A 602 4.24 10.20 -29.68
C LEU A 602 4.35 9.52 -31.06
N PRO A 603 5.52 8.99 -31.43
CA PRO A 603 5.68 8.30 -32.69
C PRO A 603 4.70 7.13 -32.82
N ASN A 604 4.11 6.97 -34.01
CA ASN A 604 3.29 5.82 -34.34
C ASN A 604 4.06 4.53 -34.12
N GLY A 605 3.64 3.71 -33.18
CA GLY A 605 4.27 2.43 -32.83
C GLY A 605 5.15 2.45 -31.59
N SER A 606 5.22 3.56 -30.84
CA SER A 606 5.79 3.47 -29.49
C SER A 606 4.96 2.46 -28.68
N LYS A 607 5.59 1.40 -28.20
CA LYS A 607 4.96 0.36 -27.34
C LYS A 607 4.57 0.88 -25.95
N TYR A 608 4.59 2.18 -25.76
CA TYR A 608 4.22 2.87 -24.54
C TYR A 608 2.70 3.17 -24.49
N GLU A 609 1.92 2.13 -24.66
CA GLU A 609 0.68 2.03 -23.91
C GLU A 609 1.05 1.56 -22.50
N ALA A 610 1.62 2.45 -21.69
CA ALA A 610 1.73 2.15 -20.27
C ALA A 610 0.33 1.81 -19.78
N PRO A 611 0.11 0.65 -19.16
CA PRO A 611 -1.18 0.31 -18.58
C PRO A 611 -1.60 1.45 -17.67
N GLY A 612 -2.73 2.09 -17.96
CA GLY A 612 -3.19 3.25 -17.20
C GLY A 612 -2.70 4.62 -17.67
N SER A 613 -2.24 4.75 -18.92
CA SER A 613 -1.79 6.02 -19.48
C SER A 613 -2.77 7.19 -19.26
N GLN A 614 -2.24 8.43 -19.21
CA GLN A 614 -3.01 9.67 -19.13
C GLN A 614 -4.02 9.85 -20.28
N LEU A 615 -3.92 9.06 -21.35
CA LEU A 615 -4.83 9.13 -22.50
C LEU A 615 -6.30 9.05 -22.06
N GLY A 616 -6.65 8.13 -21.17
CA GLY A 616 -8.00 8.02 -20.63
C GLY A 616 -8.43 9.26 -19.83
N VAL A 617 -7.49 9.91 -19.14
CA VAL A 617 -7.73 11.15 -18.39
C VAL A 617 -7.91 12.32 -19.35
N VAL A 618 -7.10 12.43 -20.42
CA VAL A 618 -7.26 13.47 -21.45
C VAL A 618 -8.65 13.41 -22.08
N VAL A 619 -9.14 12.23 -22.43
CA VAL A 619 -10.49 12.03 -22.97
C VAL A 619 -11.56 12.51 -21.99
N LYS A 620 -11.39 12.25 -20.69
CA LYS A 620 -12.31 12.70 -19.63
C LYS A 620 -12.42 14.23 -19.57
N TYR A 621 -11.35 14.96 -19.88
CA TYR A 621 -11.34 16.44 -19.90
C TYR A 621 -11.74 17.06 -21.24
N ASP A 622 -11.98 16.30 -22.29
CA ASP A 622 -12.27 16.86 -23.63
C ASP A 622 -13.54 17.73 -23.68
N THR A 623 -14.58 17.38 -22.95
CA THR A 623 -15.79 18.21 -22.81
C THR A 623 -15.46 19.56 -22.15
N TYR A 624 -14.63 19.57 -21.11
CA TYR A 624 -14.18 20.80 -20.47
C TYR A 624 -13.37 21.68 -21.44
N PHE A 625 -12.39 21.10 -22.14
CA PHE A 625 -11.61 21.83 -23.15
C PHE A 625 -12.45 22.38 -24.28
N THR A 626 -13.44 21.62 -24.75
CA THR A 626 -14.38 22.09 -25.79
C THR A 626 -15.19 23.29 -25.32
N ASN A 627 -15.59 23.35 -24.06
CA ASN A 627 -16.30 24.47 -23.49
C ASN A 627 -15.41 25.70 -23.28
N LEU A 628 -14.13 25.52 -22.97
CA LEU A 628 -13.16 26.63 -22.87
C LEU A 628 -12.85 27.29 -24.20
N LEU A 629 -13.03 26.58 -25.33
CA LEU A 629 -12.75 27.08 -26.68
C LEU A 629 -13.94 27.78 -27.35
N LYS A 630 -15.15 27.73 -26.76
CA LYS A 630 -16.35 28.46 -27.17
C LYS A 630 -16.35 29.89 -26.64
#